data_c9a506c0655710328a6d343113cce25e
#
_entry.id   c9a506c0655710328a6d343113cce25e
#
_cell.length_a   1.000
_cell.length_b   1.000
_cell.length_c   1.000
_cell.angle_alpha   90.00
_cell.angle_beta   90.00
_cell.angle_gamma   90.00
#
_symmetry.space_group_name_H-M   'P 1'
#
loop_
_entity.id
_entity.type
_entity.pdbx_description
1 polymer ?
#
loop_
_entity_poly.entity_id
_entity_poly.type
_entity_poly.pdbx_seq_one_letter_code
_entity_poly.pdbx_strand_id
1 'polypeptide(L)'
;LPRWLHTLKYIATCCLTMTFLTVVFVLGPMYEDGNGWYIMLFTGSMLYHHFLNPVVAMVSFLLFEREPRLPLASVPLALVPTIVYGVYDLWGNITGRIDGPYPFMRVYDQTIQESLMWFAIILGTNLLYAFVLWWLGGNGKKHRKKGPKLEFVG
;
A
#
# COMPACT_ATOMS: atom_id res chain seq x y z
N LEU A 1 -3.48 19.37 -7.26
CA LEU A 1 -2.18 18.98 -6.64
C LEU A 1 -1.11 18.82 -7.72
N PRO A 2 0.18 19.09 -7.43
CA PRO A 2 1.26 18.73 -8.33
C PRO A 2 1.30 17.21 -8.53
N ARG A 3 1.63 16.75 -9.74
CA ARG A 3 1.58 15.31 -10.09
C ARG A 3 2.40 14.41 -9.16
N TRP A 4 3.58 14.88 -8.76
CA TRP A 4 4.45 14.10 -7.85
C TRP A 4 3.80 13.87 -6.49
N LEU A 5 3.07 14.87 -5.96
CA LEU A 5 2.38 14.77 -4.68
C LEU A 5 1.18 13.82 -4.77
N HIS A 6 0.44 13.87 -5.89
CA HIS A 6 -0.64 12.91 -6.15
C HIS A 6 -0.11 11.47 -6.27
N THR A 7 1.04 11.28 -6.96
CA THR A 7 1.70 9.99 -7.04
C THR A 7 2.17 9.50 -5.66
N LEU A 8 2.78 10.38 -4.85
CA LEU A 8 3.21 10.06 -3.50
C LEU A 8 2.04 9.64 -2.60
N LYS A 9 0.92 10.37 -2.69
CA LYS A 9 -0.30 10.04 -1.93
C LYS A 9 -0.86 8.68 -2.36
N TYR A 10 -0.89 8.40 -3.65
CA TYR A 10 -1.29 7.09 -4.17
C TYR A 10 -0.41 5.97 -3.61
N ILE A 11 0.92 6.11 -3.67
CA ILE A 11 1.88 5.14 -3.14
C ILE A 11 1.66 4.93 -1.64
N ALA A 12 1.55 6.02 -0.87
CA ALA A 12 1.30 5.96 0.57
C ALA A 12 -0.02 5.24 0.90
N THR A 13 -1.09 5.52 0.14
CA THR A 13 -2.37 4.82 0.29
C THR A 13 -2.22 3.33 -0.01
N CYS A 14 -1.50 2.95 -1.06
CA CYS A 14 -1.21 1.55 -1.36
C CYS A 14 -0.46 0.86 -0.21
N CYS A 15 0.56 1.49 0.35
CA CYS A 15 1.32 0.93 1.48
C CYS A 15 0.45 0.73 2.72
N LEU A 16 -0.32 1.74 3.11
CA LEU A 16 -1.20 1.68 4.28
C LEU A 16 -2.25 0.58 4.13
N THR A 17 -2.87 0.46 2.95
CA THR A 17 -3.89 -0.56 2.76
C THR A 17 -3.28 -1.94 2.63
N MET A 18 -2.06 -2.08 2.09
CA MET A 18 -1.35 -3.36 2.12
C MET A 18 -1.12 -3.83 3.56
N THR A 19 -0.75 -2.92 4.47
CA THR A 19 -0.62 -3.23 5.90
C THR A 19 -1.94 -3.74 6.48
N PHE A 20 -3.06 -3.07 6.20
CA PHE A 20 -4.39 -3.52 6.62
C PHE A 20 -4.75 -4.91 6.09
N LEU A 21 -4.55 -5.15 4.79
CA LEU A 21 -4.86 -6.44 4.17
C LEU A 21 -3.97 -7.56 4.73
N THR A 22 -2.69 -7.29 4.98
CA THR A 22 -1.78 -8.26 5.60
C THR A 22 -2.26 -8.64 7.00
N VAL A 23 -2.72 -7.67 7.79
CA VAL A 23 -3.28 -7.97 9.12
C VAL A 23 -4.57 -8.79 9.01
N VAL A 24 -5.48 -8.41 8.13
CA VAL A 24 -6.79 -9.08 8.01
C VAL A 24 -6.64 -10.51 7.48
N PHE A 25 -5.82 -10.73 6.47
CA PHE A 25 -5.77 -12.01 5.76
C PHE A 25 -4.61 -12.92 6.16
N VAL A 26 -3.57 -12.38 6.79
CA VAL A 26 -2.38 -13.15 7.16
C VAL A 26 -2.16 -13.16 8.66
N LEU A 27 -1.90 -12.00 9.28
CA LEU A 27 -1.49 -11.95 10.68
C LEU A 27 -2.62 -12.27 11.65
N GLY A 28 -3.84 -11.75 11.40
CA GLY A 28 -5.00 -12.04 12.26
C GLY A 28 -5.31 -13.54 12.38
N PRO A 29 -5.37 -14.28 11.25
CA PRO A 29 -5.59 -15.74 11.28
C PRO A 29 -4.44 -16.55 11.91
N MET A 30 -3.22 -16.02 12.01
CA MET A 30 -2.07 -16.73 12.58
C MET A 30 -2.09 -16.82 14.12
N TYR A 31 -2.98 -16.09 14.79
CA TYR A 31 -3.15 -16.19 16.23
C TYR A 31 -4.02 -17.41 16.58
N GLU A 32 -3.45 -18.34 17.33
CA GLU A 32 -4.08 -19.62 17.71
C GLU A 32 -5.34 -19.47 18.55
N ASP A 33 -5.40 -18.42 19.38
CA ASP A 33 -6.53 -18.13 20.29
C ASP A 33 -7.73 -17.44 19.62
N GLY A 34 -7.65 -17.17 18.31
CA GLY A 34 -8.70 -16.49 17.53
C GLY A 34 -8.85 -14.98 17.82
N ASN A 35 -8.07 -14.42 18.72
CA ASN A 35 -8.15 -13.00 19.10
C ASN A 35 -7.25 -12.10 18.21
N GLY A 36 -6.56 -12.64 17.21
CA GLY A 36 -5.59 -11.91 16.40
C GLY A 36 -6.16 -10.66 15.73
N TRP A 37 -7.36 -10.74 15.16
CA TRP A 37 -8.00 -9.56 14.57
C TRP A 37 -8.31 -8.47 15.59
N TYR A 38 -8.80 -8.86 16.78
CA TYR A 38 -9.07 -7.89 17.83
C TYR A 38 -7.78 -7.19 18.29
N ILE A 39 -6.75 -7.97 18.57
CA ILE A 39 -5.45 -7.46 19.02
C ILE A 39 -4.82 -6.56 17.95
N MET A 40 -4.77 -7.02 16.70
CA MET A 40 -4.04 -6.33 15.62
C MET A 40 -4.80 -5.14 15.01
N LEU A 41 -6.13 -5.07 15.16
CA LEU A 41 -6.93 -4.00 14.55
C LEU A 41 -7.51 -3.02 15.58
N PHE A 42 -7.72 -3.44 16.83
CA PHE A 42 -8.54 -2.66 17.77
C PHE A 42 -7.85 -2.33 19.10
N THR A 43 -6.60 -2.76 19.32
CA THR A 43 -5.91 -2.48 20.58
C THR A 43 -4.79 -1.45 20.43
N GLY A 44 -4.68 -0.54 21.38
CA GLY A 44 -3.57 0.40 21.51
C GLY A 44 -3.22 1.15 20.20
N SER A 45 -1.95 1.20 19.85
CA SER A 45 -1.46 1.83 18.64
C SER A 45 -1.84 1.06 17.36
N MET A 46 -2.14 -0.23 17.46
CA MET A 46 -2.53 -1.07 16.32
C MET A 46 -3.80 -0.57 15.66
N LEU A 47 -4.78 -0.05 16.44
CA LEU A 47 -5.99 0.57 15.92
C LEU A 47 -5.69 1.67 14.91
N TYR A 48 -4.69 2.50 15.17
CA TYR A 48 -4.33 3.59 14.26
C TYR A 48 -3.55 3.10 13.06
N HIS A 49 -2.54 2.25 13.27
CA HIS A 49 -1.63 1.83 12.21
C HIS A 49 -2.25 0.81 11.25
N HIS A 50 -3.05 -0.11 11.76
CA HIS A 50 -3.57 -1.22 10.97
C HIS A 50 -5.02 -1.05 10.54
N PHE A 51 -5.78 -0.11 11.12
CA PHE A 51 -7.20 0.09 10.79
C PHE A 51 -7.51 1.54 10.38
N LEU A 52 -7.39 2.50 11.30
CA LEU A 52 -7.88 3.86 11.06
C LEU A 52 -7.10 4.57 9.92
N ASN A 53 -5.78 4.60 9.99
CA ASN A 53 -4.98 5.28 8.97
C ASN A 53 -5.15 4.67 7.57
N PRO A 54 -5.12 3.34 7.38
CA PRO A 54 -5.44 2.71 6.10
C PRO A 54 -6.83 3.07 5.58
N VAL A 55 -7.86 2.96 6.42
CA VAL A 55 -9.24 3.23 6.01
C VAL A 55 -9.41 4.70 5.64
N VAL A 56 -8.91 5.63 6.45
CA VAL A 56 -8.97 7.07 6.17
C VAL A 56 -8.21 7.41 4.90
N ALA A 57 -7.02 6.85 4.69
CA ALA A 57 -6.23 7.08 3.47
C ALA A 57 -6.97 6.59 2.22
N MET A 58 -7.54 5.38 2.27
CA MET A 58 -8.31 4.79 1.16
C MET A 58 -9.57 5.61 0.86
N VAL A 59 -10.36 5.94 1.87
CA VAL A 59 -11.58 6.76 1.72
C VAL A 59 -11.23 8.14 1.18
N SER A 60 -10.19 8.78 1.73
CA SER A 60 -9.69 10.07 1.26
C SER A 60 -9.27 10.01 -0.21
N PHE A 61 -8.51 8.99 -0.60
CA PHE A 61 -8.04 8.83 -1.97
C PHE A 61 -9.19 8.59 -2.95
N LEU A 62 -10.14 7.73 -2.60
CA LEU A 62 -11.22 7.33 -3.51
C LEU A 62 -12.35 8.38 -3.62
N LEU A 63 -12.71 9.03 -2.51
CA LEU A 63 -13.89 9.89 -2.47
C LEU A 63 -13.57 11.39 -2.60
N PHE A 64 -12.44 11.82 -2.05
CA PHE A 64 -12.14 13.25 -1.98
C PHE A 64 -11.09 13.72 -2.99
N GLU A 65 -10.32 12.80 -3.58
CA GLU A 65 -9.39 13.17 -4.65
C GLU A 65 -10.09 13.28 -6.00
N ARG A 66 -10.12 14.50 -6.53
CA ARG A 66 -10.70 14.83 -7.83
C ARG A 66 -9.63 15.08 -8.89
N GLU A 67 -8.48 14.47 -8.73
CA GLU A 67 -7.36 14.61 -9.67
C GLU A 67 -7.56 13.69 -10.89
N PRO A 68 -6.99 14.04 -12.05
CA PRO A 68 -6.97 13.15 -13.19
C PRO A 68 -6.22 11.85 -12.87
N ARG A 69 -6.63 10.76 -13.49
CA ARG A 69 -6.00 9.45 -13.30
C ARG A 69 -4.48 9.52 -13.54
N LEU A 70 -3.73 8.90 -12.64
CA LEU A 70 -2.28 8.77 -12.76
C LEU A 70 -1.89 7.91 -13.98
N PRO A 71 -0.68 8.08 -14.54
CA PRO A 71 -0.16 7.16 -15.54
C PRO A 71 -0.13 5.72 -15.03
N LEU A 72 -0.31 4.75 -15.92
CA LEU A 72 -0.27 3.32 -15.55
C LEU A 72 1.08 2.91 -14.92
N ALA A 73 2.16 3.59 -15.29
CA ALA A 73 3.48 3.41 -14.68
C ALA A 73 3.51 3.69 -13.15
N SER A 74 2.51 4.38 -12.60
CA SER A 74 2.38 4.57 -11.15
C SER A 74 2.04 3.27 -10.41
N VAL A 75 1.46 2.28 -11.10
CA VAL A 75 1.07 1.01 -10.49
C VAL A 75 2.28 0.21 -10.01
N PRO A 76 3.27 -0.14 -10.86
CA PRO A 76 4.47 -0.82 -10.38
C PRO A 76 5.30 0.06 -9.42
N LEU A 77 5.23 1.38 -9.52
CA LEU A 77 5.93 2.27 -8.60
C LEU A 77 5.41 2.14 -7.15
N ALA A 78 4.14 1.77 -6.96
CA ALA A 78 3.58 1.53 -5.64
C ALA A 78 4.18 0.30 -4.92
N LEU A 79 4.85 -0.60 -5.66
CA LEU A 79 5.54 -1.76 -5.07
C LEU A 79 6.90 -1.40 -4.47
N VAL A 80 7.50 -0.28 -4.90
CA VAL A 80 8.87 0.08 -4.50
C VAL A 80 9.05 0.12 -2.98
N PRO A 81 8.20 0.78 -2.18
CA PRO A 81 8.36 0.77 -0.72
C PRO A 81 8.25 -0.63 -0.12
N THR A 82 7.34 -1.47 -0.61
CA THR A 82 7.19 -2.86 -0.15
C THR A 82 8.42 -3.69 -0.47
N ILE A 83 9.02 -3.53 -1.65
CA ILE A 83 10.25 -4.21 -2.05
C ILE A 83 11.41 -3.74 -1.17
N VAL A 84 11.57 -2.43 -0.98
CA VAL A 84 12.66 -1.87 -0.14
C VAL A 84 12.54 -2.37 1.29
N TYR A 85 11.33 -2.34 1.86
CA TYR A 85 11.09 -2.86 3.20
C TYR A 85 11.34 -4.38 3.27
N GLY A 86 10.84 -5.14 2.31
CA GLY A 86 11.03 -6.59 2.27
C GLY A 86 12.51 -6.99 2.15
N VAL A 87 13.29 -6.29 1.34
CA VAL A 87 14.74 -6.50 1.23
C VAL A 87 15.44 -6.18 2.54
N TYR A 88 15.08 -5.08 3.21
CA TYR A 88 15.64 -4.69 4.49
C TYR A 88 15.33 -5.73 5.58
N ASP A 89 14.08 -6.15 5.69
CA ASP A 89 13.64 -7.14 6.70
C ASP A 89 14.29 -8.51 6.45
N LEU A 90 14.32 -8.96 5.19
CA LEU A 90 14.98 -10.20 4.78
C LEU A 90 16.48 -10.18 5.10
N TRP A 91 17.17 -9.09 4.78
CA TRP A 91 18.58 -8.93 5.11
C TRP A 91 18.82 -8.96 6.62
N GLY A 92 17.96 -8.26 7.37
CA GLY A 92 18.04 -8.25 8.83
C GLY A 92 17.82 -9.64 9.44
N ASN A 93 16.87 -10.40 8.91
CA ASN A 93 16.59 -11.76 9.33
C ASN A 93 17.73 -12.72 8.99
N ILE A 94 18.25 -12.71 7.76
CA ILE A 94 19.41 -13.52 7.34
C ILE A 94 20.65 -13.24 8.22
N THR A 95 20.86 -11.99 8.60
CA THR A 95 22.02 -11.60 9.44
C THR A 95 21.79 -11.77 10.94
N GLY A 96 20.60 -12.21 11.36
CA GLY A 96 20.22 -12.34 12.77
C GLY A 96 20.12 -11.01 13.52
N ARG A 97 19.99 -9.89 12.80
CA ARG A 97 19.89 -8.54 13.39
C ARG A 97 18.45 -8.14 13.68
N ILE A 98 17.51 -8.70 12.97
CA ILE A 98 16.09 -8.42 13.10
C ILE A 98 15.37 -9.76 13.14
N ASP A 99 14.64 -9.99 14.20
CA ASP A 99 13.63 -11.04 14.27
C ASP A 99 12.30 -10.41 13.82
N GLY A 100 12.12 -10.27 12.49
CA GLY A 100 11.08 -9.47 11.89
C GLY A 100 9.66 -9.76 12.41
N PRO A 101 8.75 -8.78 12.34
CA PRO A 101 7.39 -8.94 12.87
C PRO A 101 6.54 -9.93 12.05
N TYR A 102 7.04 -10.33 10.90
CA TYR A 102 6.31 -11.18 9.96
C TYR A 102 6.86 -12.61 9.97
N PRO A 103 6.10 -13.61 10.48
CA PRO A 103 6.52 -15.00 10.48
C PRO A 103 6.92 -15.52 9.10
N PHE A 104 6.24 -15.07 8.04
CA PHE A 104 6.52 -15.44 6.66
C PHE A 104 7.83 -14.84 6.08
N MET A 105 8.52 -13.96 6.83
CA MET A 105 9.84 -13.42 6.47
C MET A 105 10.97 -14.14 7.20
N ARG A 106 10.68 -15.04 8.15
CA ARG A 106 11.66 -15.79 8.93
C ARG A 106 12.24 -16.92 8.11
N VAL A 107 13.33 -16.63 7.40
CA VAL A 107 13.93 -17.57 6.43
C VAL A 107 14.48 -18.85 7.05
N TYR A 108 14.77 -18.87 8.36
CA TYR A 108 15.27 -20.06 9.07
C TYR A 108 14.14 -20.95 9.60
N ASP A 109 12.92 -20.46 9.65
CA ASP A 109 11.73 -21.19 10.14
C ASP A 109 10.92 -21.80 9.00
N GLN A 110 11.37 -21.63 7.74
CA GLN A 110 10.64 -22.07 6.56
C GLN A 110 11.59 -22.49 5.43
N THR A 111 11.06 -23.23 4.46
CA THR A 111 11.81 -23.63 3.27
C THR A 111 11.97 -22.46 2.28
N ILE A 112 12.95 -22.59 1.36
CA ILE A 112 13.13 -21.61 0.28
C ILE A 112 11.86 -21.51 -0.59
N GLN A 113 11.17 -22.63 -0.84
CA GLN A 113 9.93 -22.66 -1.62
C GLN A 113 8.83 -21.87 -0.93
N GLU A 114 8.66 -22.02 0.38
CA GLU A 114 7.69 -21.24 1.17
C GLU A 114 8.03 -19.76 1.17
N SER A 115 9.30 -19.40 1.31
CA SER A 115 9.75 -18.02 1.22
C SER A 115 9.41 -17.40 -0.15
N LEU A 116 9.72 -18.09 -1.25
CA LEU A 116 9.41 -17.63 -2.60
C LEU A 116 7.90 -17.52 -2.84
N MET A 117 7.11 -18.45 -2.31
CA MET A 117 5.66 -18.40 -2.36
C MET A 117 5.11 -17.16 -1.64
N TRP A 118 5.60 -16.87 -0.44
CA TRP A 118 5.20 -15.68 0.30
C TRP A 118 5.56 -14.38 -0.43
N PHE A 119 6.76 -14.30 -1.00
CA PHE A 119 7.13 -13.14 -1.84
C PHE A 119 6.17 -12.97 -3.02
N ALA A 120 5.84 -14.03 -3.72
CA ALA A 120 4.91 -13.99 -4.85
C ALA A 120 3.51 -13.54 -4.41
N ILE A 121 3.01 -14.05 -3.28
CA ILE A 121 1.71 -13.69 -2.72
C ILE A 121 1.69 -12.20 -2.34
N ILE A 122 2.68 -11.72 -1.60
CA ILE A 122 2.72 -10.34 -1.12
C ILE A 122 2.88 -9.35 -2.27
N LEU A 123 3.82 -9.57 -3.17
CA LEU A 123 4.03 -8.68 -4.32
C LEU A 123 2.86 -8.75 -5.30
N GLY A 124 2.31 -9.93 -5.55
CA GLY A 124 1.15 -10.11 -6.42
C GLY A 124 -0.10 -9.44 -5.86
N THR A 125 -0.37 -9.59 -4.57
CA THR A 125 -1.49 -8.93 -3.88
C THR A 125 -1.31 -7.41 -3.89
N ASN A 126 -0.09 -6.92 -3.61
CA ASN A 126 0.21 -5.50 -3.67
C ASN A 126 0.01 -4.92 -5.07
N LEU A 127 0.47 -5.63 -6.11
CA LEU A 127 0.28 -5.21 -7.50
C LEU A 127 -1.19 -5.16 -7.89
N LEU A 128 -1.94 -6.23 -7.59
CA LEU A 128 -3.38 -6.30 -7.86
C LEU A 128 -4.12 -5.15 -7.17
N TYR A 129 -3.82 -4.93 -5.92
CA TYR A 129 -4.43 -3.92 -5.11
C TYR A 129 -4.07 -2.49 -5.59
N ALA A 130 -2.80 -2.24 -5.91
CA ALA A 130 -2.37 -0.98 -6.50
C ALA A 130 -3.09 -0.73 -7.83
N PHE A 131 -3.27 -1.76 -8.67
CA PHE A 131 -4.04 -1.65 -9.91
C PHE A 131 -5.52 -1.31 -9.65
N VAL A 132 -6.15 -1.96 -8.68
CA VAL A 132 -7.55 -1.68 -8.32
C VAL A 132 -7.72 -0.24 -7.83
N LEU A 133 -6.83 0.24 -6.95
CA LEU A 133 -6.86 1.64 -6.51
C LEU A 133 -6.62 2.63 -7.65
N TRP A 134 -5.68 2.33 -8.54
CA TRP A 134 -5.43 3.13 -9.72
C TRP A 134 -6.65 3.18 -10.63
N TRP A 135 -7.33 2.04 -10.81
CA TRP A 135 -8.52 1.92 -11.65
C TRP A 135 -9.73 2.66 -11.07
N LEU A 136 -9.95 2.55 -9.77
CA LEU A 136 -11.04 3.22 -9.05
C LEU A 136 -10.78 4.71 -8.85
N GLY A 137 -9.52 5.12 -8.72
CA GLY A 137 -9.12 6.51 -8.56
C GLY A 137 -9.16 7.30 -9.87
N GLY A 138 -8.93 8.62 -9.78
CA GLY A 138 -8.73 9.47 -10.94
C GLY A 138 -9.99 9.79 -11.75
N ASN A 139 -11.11 9.99 -11.09
CA ASN A 139 -12.37 10.40 -11.71
C ASN A 139 -12.47 11.93 -11.97
N GLY A 140 -11.41 12.69 -11.66
CA GLY A 140 -11.36 14.13 -11.87
C GLY A 140 -11.34 14.48 -13.37
N LYS A 141 -12.20 15.38 -13.81
CA LYS A 141 -12.12 15.97 -15.15
C LYS A 141 -10.84 16.80 -15.24
N LYS A 142 -10.03 16.58 -16.29
CA LYS A 142 -8.92 17.50 -16.59
C LYS A 142 -9.46 18.92 -16.59
N HIS A 143 -9.04 19.77 -15.67
CA HIS A 143 -9.25 21.20 -15.78
C HIS A 143 -8.50 21.68 -17.03
N ARG A 144 -9.24 21.82 -18.13
CA ARG A 144 -8.75 22.44 -19.34
C ARG A 144 -8.48 23.90 -18.97
N LYS A 145 -7.21 24.25 -18.75
CA LYS A 145 -6.81 25.65 -18.63
C LYS A 145 -7.30 26.33 -19.92
N LYS A 146 -8.36 27.16 -19.82
CA LYS A 146 -8.70 28.09 -20.88
C LYS A 146 -7.50 29.03 -20.99
N GLY A 147 -6.77 28.92 -22.08
CA GLY A 147 -5.74 29.90 -22.40
C GLY A 147 -6.34 31.30 -22.40
N PRO A 148 -5.57 32.34 -22.10
CA PRO A 148 -6.03 33.70 -22.15
C PRO A 148 -6.62 33.95 -23.56
N LYS A 149 -7.86 34.44 -23.63
CA LYS A 149 -8.43 34.97 -24.86
C LYS A 149 -7.58 36.18 -25.22
N LEU A 150 -6.76 36.10 -26.24
CA LEU A 150 -6.17 37.26 -26.87
C LEU A 150 -7.32 38.02 -27.52
N GLU A 151 -7.82 39.07 -26.85
CA GLU A 151 -8.66 40.06 -27.50
C GLU A 151 -7.73 40.92 -28.36
N PHE A 152 -7.78 40.67 -29.67
CA PHE A 152 -7.24 41.59 -30.63
C PHE A 152 -8.15 42.82 -30.62
N VAL A 153 -7.70 43.94 -30.01
CA VAL A 153 -8.27 45.26 -30.19
C VAL A 153 -7.84 45.71 -31.58
N GLY A 154 -8.84 45.81 -32.50
CA GLY A 154 -8.68 46.40 -33.82
C GLY A 154 -8.81 47.95 -33.76
#